data_1f8ce50c8fb03939252ca7a594db24cb
#
_entry.id   1f8ce50c8fb03939252ca7a594db24cb
#
_cell.length_a   1.000
_cell.length_b   1.000
_cell.length_c   1.000
_cell.angle_alpha   90.00
_cell.angle_beta   90.00
_cell.angle_gamma   90.00
#
_symmetry.space_group_name_H-M   'P 1'
#
loop_
_entity.id
_entity.type
_entity.pdbx_description
1 polymer ?
#
loop_
_entity_poly.entity_id
_entity_poly.type
_entity_poly.pdbx_seq_one_letter_code
_entity_poly.pdbx_strand_id
1 'polypeptide(L)'
;MAEEALSGICFHCAELLASVPLSVLLVTFVATLSGLFVLFYVTLYTVAPAPRKPFPEEKKYRTLLKDGSITEPLQLPCWQDALDAQKRPGRILDHSSMEDADLFISVVVPAYNEEDRLGGMLEEAVDYLEKVYGTVTDSVNGSDTTAAEKAVRQRKAANGHANGTAAHRLVDDNKGWEIIIVSDGSKDKTEETAFTFARDHQLSIHPKGYAGPWTPETHEGVRIPSGTIRVVTLTENRGKGGAVTHGMRHVRGQYVVFADADGASKFEDLGKLVAACQANEDMQGRGVAVGSRAHMVGSEAVVKRSKLRNFLMHSFHLILWLLTPSKTATIKDTQCGFKLFSRASLPYIIPYMHSEGWIFDVEMLMLAEFADIPVAEVPVGWREVTGSKLNVIRDSIGMAWGLAVLRAAWMLGVYRRT
;
A
#
# COMPACT_ATOMS: atom_id res chain seq x y z
N MET A 1 -9.12 -57.74 -24.14
CA MET A 1 -10.55 -57.24 -24.20
C MET A 1 -10.69 -55.74 -24.01
N ALA A 2 -10.14 -55.10 -22.90
CA ALA A 2 -10.24 -53.65 -22.77
C ALA A 2 -9.31 -52.85 -23.71
N GLU A 3 -8.11 -53.34 -24.00
CA GLU A 3 -7.18 -52.73 -24.97
C GLU A 3 -7.65 -52.86 -26.40
N GLU A 4 -8.26 -53.98 -26.78
CA GLU A 4 -8.83 -54.18 -28.14
C GLU A 4 -10.09 -53.34 -28.36
N ALA A 5 -10.88 -53.08 -27.30
CA ALA A 5 -12.04 -52.17 -27.39
C ALA A 5 -11.59 -50.70 -27.52
N LEU A 6 -10.53 -50.28 -26.83
CA LEU A 6 -9.96 -48.93 -26.98
C LEU A 6 -9.31 -48.70 -28.35
N SER A 7 -8.61 -49.72 -28.91
CA SER A 7 -8.01 -49.62 -30.24
C SER A 7 -9.08 -49.57 -31.34
N GLY A 8 -10.17 -50.32 -31.19
CA GLY A 8 -11.30 -50.29 -32.14
C GLY A 8 -12.06 -48.99 -32.16
N ILE A 9 -12.26 -48.34 -30.99
CA ILE A 9 -12.90 -47.03 -30.88
C ILE A 9 -12.00 -45.92 -31.50
N CYS A 10 -10.67 -46.04 -31.31
CA CYS A 10 -9.72 -45.07 -31.86
C CYS A 10 -9.65 -45.15 -33.40
N PHE A 11 -9.74 -46.37 -34.00
CA PHE A 11 -9.72 -46.57 -35.43
C PHE A 11 -11.01 -46.05 -36.12
N HIS A 12 -12.15 -46.28 -35.51
CA HIS A 12 -13.45 -45.81 -36.03
C HIS A 12 -13.58 -44.28 -35.94
N CYS A 13 -13.05 -43.65 -34.88
CA CYS A 13 -12.97 -42.21 -34.77
C CYS A 13 -12.03 -41.58 -35.80
N ALA A 14 -10.91 -42.24 -36.13
CA ALA A 14 -9.97 -41.77 -37.15
C ALA A 14 -10.55 -41.85 -38.56
N GLU A 15 -11.29 -42.92 -38.91
CA GLU A 15 -12.00 -43.04 -40.21
C GLU A 15 -13.13 -42.01 -40.36
N LEU A 16 -13.92 -41.77 -39.30
CA LEU A 16 -14.94 -40.73 -39.27
C LEU A 16 -14.33 -39.33 -39.44
N LEU A 17 -13.22 -39.02 -38.76
CA LEU A 17 -12.50 -37.76 -38.92
C LEU A 17 -11.93 -37.59 -40.33
N ALA A 18 -11.41 -38.64 -40.94
CA ALA A 18 -10.87 -38.61 -42.32
C ALA A 18 -11.95 -38.40 -43.39
N SER A 19 -13.21 -38.73 -43.11
CA SER A 19 -14.35 -38.54 -44.03
C SER A 19 -14.94 -37.13 -44.01
N VAL A 20 -14.60 -36.31 -42.99
CA VAL A 20 -15.11 -34.94 -42.85
C VAL A 20 -14.26 -33.97 -43.67
N PRO A 21 -14.86 -33.09 -44.48
CA PRO A 21 -14.10 -32.07 -45.21
C PRO A 21 -13.26 -31.20 -44.28
N LEU A 22 -12.01 -30.91 -44.66
CA LEU A 22 -11.07 -30.10 -43.84
C LEU A 22 -11.66 -28.74 -43.42
N SER A 23 -12.48 -28.15 -44.28
CA SER A 23 -13.19 -26.89 -43.99
C SER A 23 -14.16 -27.00 -42.80
N VAL A 24 -14.86 -28.14 -42.69
CA VAL A 24 -15.78 -28.40 -41.57
C VAL A 24 -14.99 -28.61 -40.27
N LEU A 25 -13.87 -29.37 -40.33
CA LEU A 25 -12.98 -29.56 -39.19
C LEU A 25 -12.38 -28.23 -38.69
N LEU A 26 -11.94 -27.35 -39.61
CA LEU A 26 -11.44 -26.03 -39.27
C LEU A 26 -12.52 -25.15 -38.63
N VAL A 27 -13.74 -25.13 -39.19
CA VAL A 27 -14.84 -24.33 -38.64
C VAL A 27 -15.22 -24.83 -37.25
N THR A 28 -15.35 -26.13 -37.05
CA THR A 28 -15.69 -26.71 -35.74
C THR A 28 -14.57 -26.47 -34.71
N PHE A 29 -13.32 -26.58 -35.11
CA PHE A 29 -12.17 -26.27 -34.24
C PHE A 29 -12.16 -24.81 -33.80
N VAL A 30 -12.32 -23.87 -34.75
CA VAL A 30 -12.38 -22.43 -34.44
C VAL A 30 -13.59 -22.11 -33.57
N ALA A 31 -14.77 -22.69 -33.86
CA ALA A 31 -15.97 -22.49 -33.06
C ALA A 31 -15.81 -23.02 -31.63
N THR A 32 -15.19 -24.20 -31.47
CA THR A 32 -14.91 -24.79 -30.15
C THR A 32 -13.91 -23.93 -29.34
N LEU A 33 -12.80 -23.50 -29.97
CA LEU A 33 -11.84 -22.61 -29.33
C LEU A 33 -12.46 -21.27 -28.92
N SER A 34 -13.30 -20.70 -29.81
CA SER A 34 -14.02 -19.45 -29.50
C SER A 34 -14.99 -19.63 -28.34
N GLY A 35 -15.72 -20.73 -28.29
CA GLY A 35 -16.62 -21.10 -27.22
C GLY A 35 -15.88 -21.28 -25.88
N LEU A 36 -14.76 -21.99 -25.89
CA LEU A 36 -13.89 -22.15 -24.70
C LEU A 36 -13.30 -20.82 -24.23
N PHE A 37 -12.89 -19.97 -25.17
CA PHE A 37 -12.37 -18.63 -24.83
C PHE A 37 -13.46 -17.76 -24.18
N VAL A 38 -14.67 -17.75 -24.73
CA VAL A 38 -15.81 -17.01 -24.15
C VAL A 38 -16.13 -17.54 -22.75
N LEU A 39 -16.17 -18.87 -22.59
CA LEU A 39 -16.40 -19.48 -21.27
C LEU A 39 -15.30 -19.09 -20.28
N PHE A 40 -14.05 -19.15 -20.69
CA PHE A 40 -12.92 -18.73 -19.88
C PHE A 40 -13.01 -17.25 -19.50
N TYR A 41 -13.33 -16.37 -20.47
CA TYR A 41 -13.47 -14.92 -20.22
C TYR A 41 -14.61 -14.61 -19.24
N VAL A 42 -15.78 -15.27 -19.40
CA VAL A 42 -16.92 -15.10 -18.48
C VAL A 42 -16.55 -15.61 -17.07
N THR A 43 -15.88 -16.76 -16.99
CA THR A 43 -15.41 -17.30 -15.71
C THR A 43 -14.40 -16.34 -15.06
N LEU A 44 -13.45 -15.83 -15.82
CA LEU A 44 -12.47 -14.84 -15.33
C LEU A 44 -13.17 -13.57 -14.83
N TYR A 45 -14.15 -13.05 -15.58
CA TYR A 45 -14.92 -11.87 -15.19
C TYR A 45 -15.67 -12.06 -13.87
N THR A 46 -16.18 -13.26 -13.60
CA THR A 46 -16.92 -13.57 -12.36
C THR A 46 -16.02 -13.86 -11.18
N VAL A 47 -14.80 -14.39 -11.41
CA VAL A 47 -13.84 -14.76 -10.36
C VAL A 47 -12.88 -13.61 -10.03
N ALA A 48 -12.63 -12.71 -10.99
CA ALA A 48 -11.72 -11.59 -10.80
C ALA A 48 -12.19 -10.67 -9.66
N PRO A 49 -11.35 -10.38 -8.67
CA PRO A 49 -11.72 -9.55 -7.53
C PRO A 49 -12.18 -8.17 -7.96
N ALA A 50 -13.24 -7.67 -7.35
CA ALA A 50 -13.65 -6.29 -7.43
C ALA A 50 -13.60 -5.68 -6.03
N PRO A 51 -12.87 -4.56 -5.82
CA PRO A 51 -12.75 -3.97 -4.51
C PRO A 51 -14.10 -3.47 -4.01
N ARG A 52 -14.36 -3.70 -2.73
CA ARG A 52 -15.58 -3.23 -2.09
C ARG A 52 -15.57 -1.72 -1.93
N LYS A 53 -16.70 -1.08 -2.19
CA LYS A 53 -16.84 0.36 -1.92
C LYS A 53 -16.82 0.60 -0.40
N PRO A 54 -16.13 1.66 0.07
CA PRO A 54 -16.15 2.01 1.48
C PRO A 54 -17.57 2.35 1.96
N PHE A 55 -17.93 1.87 3.15
CA PHE A 55 -19.16 2.33 3.82
C PHE A 55 -19.00 3.78 4.29
N PRO A 56 -20.08 4.55 4.48
CA PRO A 56 -19.98 5.94 4.96
C PRO A 56 -19.28 6.08 6.31
N GLU A 57 -19.44 5.08 7.19
CA GLU A 57 -18.82 5.02 8.52
C GLU A 57 -17.29 4.85 8.41
N GLU A 58 -16.81 4.11 7.41
CA GLU A 58 -15.39 3.86 7.16
C GLU A 58 -14.66 5.11 6.60
N LYS A 59 -15.41 6.12 6.12
CA LYS A 59 -14.88 7.41 5.69
C LYS A 59 -14.73 8.41 6.85
N LYS A 60 -14.75 7.92 8.09
CA LYS A 60 -14.57 8.72 9.29
C LYS A 60 -13.35 8.26 10.07
N TYR A 61 -12.80 9.16 10.84
CA TYR A 61 -11.70 8.86 11.75
C TYR A 61 -11.97 9.41 13.13
N ARG A 62 -11.28 8.86 14.11
CA ARG A 62 -11.18 9.39 15.47
C ARG A 62 -9.73 9.71 15.79
N THR A 63 -9.54 10.72 16.61
CA THR A 63 -8.21 11.14 17.09
C THR A 63 -8.33 11.67 18.51
N LEU A 64 -7.20 11.97 19.14
CA LEU A 64 -7.20 12.60 20.45
C LEU A 64 -7.17 14.12 20.34
N LEU A 65 -8.01 14.78 21.16
CA LEU A 65 -7.97 16.22 21.38
C LEU A 65 -6.87 16.60 22.37
N LYS A 66 -6.60 17.91 22.49
CA LYS A 66 -5.58 18.44 23.41
C LYS A 66 -5.85 18.13 24.89
N ASP A 67 -7.11 17.90 25.26
CA ASP A 67 -7.53 17.54 26.62
C ASP A 67 -7.46 16.03 26.90
N GLY A 68 -7.06 15.22 25.90
CA GLY A 68 -6.96 13.77 26.01
C GLY A 68 -8.25 13.03 25.77
N SER A 69 -9.34 13.70 25.43
CA SER A 69 -10.58 13.07 25.01
C SER A 69 -10.50 12.57 23.56
N ILE A 70 -11.19 11.46 23.27
CA ILE A 70 -11.32 10.94 21.91
C ILE A 70 -12.43 11.73 21.21
N THR A 71 -12.18 12.15 19.96
CA THR A 71 -13.19 12.86 19.16
C THR A 71 -14.37 11.97 18.83
N GLU A 72 -15.55 12.57 18.62
CA GLU A 72 -16.59 11.95 17.83
C GLU A 72 -16.05 11.64 16.42
N PRO A 73 -16.63 10.67 15.70
CA PRO A 73 -16.19 10.34 14.34
C PRO A 73 -16.23 11.54 13.40
N LEU A 74 -15.06 12.02 12.98
CA LEU A 74 -14.87 13.14 12.07
C LEU A 74 -14.77 12.66 10.63
N GLN A 75 -15.25 13.46 9.67
CA GLN A 75 -15.11 13.14 8.25
C GLN A 75 -13.62 13.12 7.84
N LEU A 76 -13.20 12.00 7.26
CA LEU A 76 -11.85 11.82 6.75
C LEU A 76 -11.74 12.40 5.33
N PRO A 77 -10.88 13.40 5.08
CA PRO A 77 -10.66 13.91 3.72
C PRO A 77 -10.23 12.78 2.79
N CYS A 78 -10.76 12.77 1.56
CA CYS A 78 -10.46 11.75 0.57
C CYS A 78 -10.06 12.42 -0.75
N TRP A 79 -8.76 12.42 -1.06
CA TRP A 79 -8.24 12.98 -2.31
C TRP A 79 -8.81 12.26 -3.55
N GLN A 80 -9.09 10.95 -3.44
CA GLN A 80 -9.67 10.20 -4.55
C GLN A 80 -11.11 10.62 -4.83
N ASP A 81 -11.94 10.82 -3.79
CA ASP A 81 -13.32 11.30 -3.98
C ASP A 81 -13.32 12.71 -4.59
N ALA A 82 -12.39 13.60 -4.16
CA ALA A 82 -12.22 14.93 -4.72
C ALA A 82 -11.80 14.88 -6.20
N LEU A 83 -10.89 13.96 -6.55
CA LEU A 83 -10.46 13.73 -7.92
C LEU A 83 -11.60 13.13 -8.78
N ASP A 84 -12.34 12.16 -8.25
CA ASP A 84 -13.48 11.54 -8.93
C ASP A 84 -14.62 12.53 -9.17
N ALA A 85 -14.84 13.49 -8.27
CA ALA A 85 -15.82 14.57 -8.44
C ALA A 85 -15.49 15.51 -9.62
N GLN A 86 -14.24 15.57 -10.06
CA GLN A 86 -13.79 16.35 -11.20
C GLN A 86 -13.98 15.62 -12.54
N LYS A 87 -14.30 14.32 -12.52
CA LYS A 87 -14.56 13.54 -13.74
C LYS A 87 -15.75 14.12 -14.50
N ARG A 88 -15.53 14.46 -15.77
CA ARG A 88 -16.60 14.86 -16.70
C ARG A 88 -16.77 13.79 -17.78
N PRO A 89 -17.99 13.49 -18.22
CA PRO A 89 -18.21 12.56 -19.32
C PRO A 89 -17.38 12.93 -20.55
N GLY A 90 -16.58 11.97 -21.05
CA GLY A 90 -15.74 12.14 -22.25
C GLY A 90 -14.41 12.89 -22.04
N ARG A 91 -14.05 13.25 -20.81
CA ARG A 91 -12.74 13.84 -20.50
C ARG A 91 -11.89 12.84 -19.73
N ILE A 92 -10.65 12.65 -20.18
CA ILE A 92 -9.65 11.86 -19.43
C ILE A 92 -9.40 12.56 -18.10
N LEU A 93 -9.36 11.79 -17.01
CA LEU A 93 -9.08 12.31 -15.69
C LEU A 93 -7.70 12.97 -15.67
N ASP A 94 -7.65 14.22 -15.27
CA ASP A 94 -6.38 14.92 -15.08
C ASP A 94 -5.80 14.57 -13.71
N HIS A 95 -4.90 13.60 -13.68
CA HIS A 95 -4.24 13.15 -12.47
C HIS A 95 -3.34 14.23 -11.82
N SER A 96 -2.98 15.28 -12.56
CA SER A 96 -2.21 16.43 -12.04
C SER A 96 -3.06 17.39 -11.21
N SER A 97 -4.39 17.25 -11.22
CA SER A 97 -5.33 18.10 -10.47
C SER A 97 -5.52 17.67 -9.01
N MET A 98 -4.69 16.74 -8.50
CA MET A 98 -4.69 16.38 -7.09
C MET A 98 -4.27 17.56 -6.22
N GLU A 99 -4.99 17.79 -5.13
CA GLU A 99 -4.67 18.84 -4.16
C GLU A 99 -3.23 18.74 -3.65
N ASP A 100 -2.62 19.90 -3.38
CA ASP A 100 -1.28 19.99 -2.80
C ASP A 100 -1.20 19.24 -1.44
N ALA A 101 0.00 18.78 -1.10
CA ALA A 101 0.23 18.14 0.19
C ALA A 101 0.21 19.16 1.33
N ASP A 102 -0.41 18.80 2.46
CA ASP A 102 -0.42 19.58 3.69
C ASP A 102 0.78 19.25 4.59
N LEU A 103 1.32 18.05 4.45
CA LEU A 103 2.36 17.46 5.29
C LEU A 103 3.47 16.87 4.40
N PHE A 104 4.64 16.70 4.98
CA PHE A 104 5.71 16.03 4.26
C PHE A 104 5.46 14.54 4.11
N ILE A 105 5.02 13.85 5.21
CA ILE A 105 4.86 12.39 5.16
C ILE A 105 3.57 11.92 5.85
N SER A 106 2.90 10.96 5.23
CA SER A 106 1.82 10.17 5.82
C SER A 106 2.22 8.71 5.94
N VAL A 107 1.98 8.12 7.11
CA VAL A 107 2.20 6.71 7.38
C VAL A 107 0.85 6.01 7.48
N VAL A 108 0.62 4.98 6.67
CA VAL A 108 -0.57 4.13 6.73
C VAL A 108 -0.20 2.81 7.41
N VAL A 109 -0.88 2.49 8.51
CA VAL A 109 -0.65 1.28 9.30
C VAL A 109 -1.89 0.40 9.26
N PRO A 110 -1.91 -0.64 8.41
CA PRO A 110 -2.99 -1.62 8.43
C PRO A 110 -2.88 -2.48 9.70
N ALA A 111 -3.94 -2.55 10.50
CA ALA A 111 -3.95 -3.27 11.77
C ALA A 111 -5.16 -4.21 11.87
N TYR A 112 -4.92 -5.49 12.14
CA TYR A 112 -5.94 -6.48 12.42
C TYR A 112 -5.56 -7.33 13.61
N ASN A 113 -6.18 -7.07 14.77
CA ASN A 113 -5.88 -7.72 16.05
C ASN A 113 -4.39 -7.58 16.41
N GLU A 114 -3.91 -6.36 16.57
CA GLU A 114 -2.49 -6.01 16.79
C GLU A 114 -2.26 -5.38 18.19
N GLU A 115 -3.14 -5.67 19.18
CA GLU A 115 -3.09 -5.09 20.53
C GLU A 115 -1.72 -5.21 21.20
N ASP A 116 -1.02 -6.34 20.99
CA ASP A 116 0.25 -6.63 21.64
C ASP A 116 1.47 -6.03 20.94
N ARG A 117 1.35 -5.65 19.64
CA ARG A 117 2.50 -5.27 18.81
C ARG A 117 2.47 -3.81 18.37
N LEU A 118 1.27 -3.25 18.24
CA LEU A 118 1.06 -1.91 17.69
C LEU A 118 1.81 -0.83 18.50
N GLY A 119 1.83 -0.92 19.83
CA GLY A 119 2.50 0.06 20.69
C GLY A 119 4.00 0.19 20.39
N GLY A 120 4.71 -0.94 20.25
CA GLY A 120 6.14 -0.94 19.96
C GLY A 120 6.47 -0.44 18.55
N MET A 121 5.61 -0.73 17.56
CA MET A 121 5.73 -0.17 16.21
C MET A 121 5.51 1.34 16.19
N LEU A 122 4.47 1.82 16.89
CA LEU A 122 4.18 3.24 16.98
C LEU A 122 5.30 4.02 17.68
N GLU A 123 5.93 3.42 18.72
CA GLU A 123 7.05 4.04 19.42
C GLU A 123 8.22 4.34 18.48
N GLU A 124 8.65 3.34 17.73
CA GLU A 124 9.74 3.50 16.77
C GLU A 124 9.38 4.51 15.66
N ALA A 125 8.14 4.44 15.17
CA ALA A 125 7.67 5.34 14.13
C ALA A 125 7.62 6.79 14.59
N VAL A 126 7.05 7.04 15.77
CA VAL A 126 6.86 8.38 16.32
C VAL A 126 8.20 9.01 16.70
N ASP A 127 9.11 8.25 17.32
CA ASP A 127 10.46 8.73 17.66
C ASP A 127 11.20 9.22 16.40
N TYR A 128 11.17 8.41 15.35
CA TYR A 128 11.80 8.80 14.09
C TYR A 128 11.10 9.98 13.40
N LEU A 129 9.78 9.94 13.32
CA LEU A 129 8.99 10.97 12.62
C LEU A 129 9.10 12.33 13.29
N GLU A 130 9.02 12.38 14.63
CA GLU A 130 9.13 13.64 15.35
C GLU A 130 10.55 14.21 15.27
N LYS A 131 11.56 13.37 15.39
CA LYS A 131 12.96 13.77 15.27
C LYS A 131 13.32 14.33 13.90
N VAL A 132 12.80 13.74 12.82
CA VAL A 132 13.21 14.06 11.45
C VAL A 132 12.25 15.04 10.79
N TYR A 133 10.94 14.82 10.95
CA TYR A 133 9.87 15.55 10.27
C TYR A 133 8.97 16.36 11.22
N GLY A 134 9.25 16.35 12.52
CA GLY A 134 8.51 17.16 13.49
C GLY A 134 8.55 18.64 13.14
N THR A 135 7.42 19.30 13.29
CA THR A 135 7.37 20.76 13.27
C THR A 135 8.02 21.27 14.56
N VAL A 136 8.91 22.24 14.45
CA VAL A 136 9.44 22.92 15.64
C VAL A 136 8.24 23.55 16.36
N THR A 137 7.71 22.87 17.36
CA THR A 137 6.81 23.52 18.32
C THR A 137 7.69 24.46 19.07
N ASP A 138 7.47 25.79 18.89
CA ASP A 138 8.07 26.81 19.72
C ASP A 138 7.97 26.34 21.17
N SER A 139 9.13 26.05 21.75
CA SER A 139 9.26 25.91 23.19
C SER A 139 8.66 27.19 23.77
N VAL A 140 7.56 27.02 24.52
CA VAL A 140 6.87 28.08 25.20
C VAL A 140 7.86 28.74 26.17
N ASN A 141 8.53 29.76 25.68
CA ASN A 141 8.99 30.88 26.46
C ASN A 141 8.42 32.13 25.80
N GLY A 142 7.42 32.69 26.46
CA GLY A 142 6.79 33.92 26.03
C GLY A 142 7.81 35.02 25.83
N SER A 143 7.77 35.57 24.64
CA SER A 143 7.84 37.03 24.41
C SER A 143 8.02 37.27 22.91
N ASP A 144 7.12 38.09 22.38
CA ASP A 144 7.28 38.88 21.15
C ASP A 144 7.53 38.17 19.81
N THR A 145 6.45 37.80 19.17
CA THR A 145 6.41 37.77 17.71
C THR A 145 6.65 39.18 17.19
N THR A 146 7.87 39.46 16.80
CA THR A 146 8.29 40.74 16.30
C THR A 146 7.59 41.08 15.00
N ALA A 147 7.26 42.38 14.84
CA ALA A 147 6.63 42.97 13.65
C ALA A 147 7.35 42.62 12.31
N ALA A 148 8.57 42.09 12.38
CA ALA A 148 9.36 41.64 11.23
C ALA A 148 8.82 40.39 10.52
N GLU A 149 8.27 39.39 11.24
CA GLU A 149 7.70 38.18 10.64
C GLU A 149 6.36 38.46 9.93
N LYS A 150 5.54 39.36 10.48
CA LYS A 150 4.32 39.84 9.81
C LYS A 150 4.66 40.62 8.53
N ALA A 151 5.73 41.39 8.51
CA ALA A 151 6.19 42.15 7.34
C ALA A 151 6.74 41.24 6.21
N VAL A 152 7.39 40.13 6.55
CA VAL A 152 7.87 39.13 5.56
C VAL A 152 6.69 38.39 4.92
N ARG A 153 5.67 38.01 5.68
CA ARG A 153 4.42 37.40 5.14
C ARG A 153 3.66 38.35 4.23
N GLN A 154 3.57 39.64 4.57
CA GLN A 154 2.89 40.64 3.72
C GLN A 154 3.68 41.00 2.47
N ARG A 155 5.02 40.99 2.49
CA ARG A 155 5.84 41.23 1.29
C ARG A 155 5.80 40.07 0.30
N LYS A 156 5.66 38.80 0.75
CA LYS A 156 5.44 37.64 -0.14
C LYS A 156 4.07 37.67 -0.83
N ALA A 157 3.04 38.24 -0.18
CA ALA A 157 1.70 38.36 -0.79
C ALA A 157 1.56 39.52 -1.81
N ALA A 158 2.43 40.51 -1.77
CA ALA A 158 2.35 41.68 -2.63
C ALA A 158 3.12 41.60 -3.98
N ASN A 159 3.99 40.60 -4.15
CA ASN A 159 4.81 40.44 -5.38
C ASN A 159 4.34 39.34 -6.34
N GLY A 160 3.08 38.97 -6.31
CA GLY A 160 2.49 37.89 -7.13
C GLY A 160 1.82 38.40 -8.42
N HIS A 161 2.56 39.03 -9.35
CA HIS A 161 2.13 39.13 -10.73
C HIS A 161 3.34 38.91 -11.63
N ALA A 162 3.51 37.68 -12.12
CA ALA A 162 4.15 37.34 -13.39
C ALA A 162 4.07 35.85 -13.71
N ASN A 163 3.39 35.52 -14.79
CA ASN A 163 3.53 34.37 -15.70
C ASN A 163 3.53 32.94 -15.16
N GLY A 164 2.47 32.26 -15.60
CA GLY A 164 2.17 30.85 -15.53
C GLY A 164 3.32 29.86 -15.76
N THR A 165 3.78 29.33 -14.71
CA THR A 165 4.21 27.95 -14.49
C THR A 165 3.72 27.62 -13.09
N ALA A 166 2.95 26.54 -12.95
CA ALA A 166 2.42 26.10 -11.66
C ALA A 166 3.59 25.94 -10.69
N ALA A 167 3.82 26.97 -9.87
CA ALA A 167 4.78 26.90 -8.77
C ALA A 167 4.20 25.89 -7.77
N HIS A 168 4.71 24.66 -7.79
CA HIS A 168 4.58 23.71 -6.72
C HIS A 168 4.85 24.47 -5.40
N ARG A 169 3.83 24.63 -4.59
CA ARG A 169 4.00 25.18 -3.25
C ARG A 169 4.81 24.12 -2.48
N LEU A 170 6.12 24.32 -2.41
CA LEU A 170 6.99 23.50 -1.59
C LEU A 170 6.42 23.54 -0.18
N VAL A 171 6.00 22.37 0.34
CA VAL A 171 5.73 22.20 1.75
C VAL A 171 7.00 22.65 2.47
N ASP A 172 6.88 23.62 3.37
CA ASP A 172 8.01 24.32 3.97
C ASP A 172 8.91 23.30 4.66
N ASP A 173 10.13 23.15 4.15
CA ASP A 173 11.26 22.43 4.73
C ASP A 173 11.03 20.98 5.23
N ASN A 174 10.41 20.10 4.45
CA ASN A 174 10.30 18.66 4.78
C ASN A 174 9.69 18.40 6.18
N LYS A 175 8.68 19.16 6.58
CA LYS A 175 8.07 19.10 7.90
C LYS A 175 6.61 18.69 7.88
N GLY A 176 6.19 18.13 9.01
CA GLY A 176 4.83 17.66 9.23
C GLY A 176 4.63 16.18 8.86
N TRP A 177 4.00 15.46 9.78
CA TRP A 177 3.72 14.05 9.61
C TRP A 177 2.36 13.66 10.23
N GLU A 178 1.83 12.54 9.76
CA GLU A 178 0.66 11.88 10.35
C GLU A 178 0.79 10.37 10.27
N ILE A 179 0.10 9.68 11.20
CA ILE A 179 -0.10 8.22 11.15
C ILE A 179 -1.60 7.97 11.04
N ILE A 180 -1.99 7.19 10.02
CA ILE A 180 -3.36 6.71 9.80
C ILE A 180 -3.36 5.21 10.11
N ILE A 181 -3.88 4.84 11.27
CA ILE A 181 -4.08 3.44 11.66
C ILE A 181 -5.42 2.99 11.10
N VAL A 182 -5.40 1.98 10.24
CA VAL A 182 -6.61 1.39 9.66
C VAL A 182 -6.90 0.07 10.37
N SER A 183 -7.84 0.10 11.31
CA SER A 183 -8.33 -1.07 12.02
C SER A 183 -9.25 -1.88 11.10
N ASP A 184 -8.75 -3.00 10.61
CA ASP A 184 -9.39 -3.84 9.58
C ASP A 184 -10.37 -4.84 10.20
N GLY A 185 -11.38 -4.33 10.89
CA GLY A 185 -12.37 -5.15 11.60
C GLY A 185 -11.77 -5.89 12.80
N SER A 186 -10.85 -5.27 13.55
CA SER A 186 -10.23 -5.84 14.75
C SER A 186 -11.27 -6.17 15.82
N LYS A 187 -11.06 -7.27 16.52
CA LYS A 187 -11.94 -7.75 17.60
C LYS A 187 -11.28 -7.71 18.98
N ASP A 188 -10.01 -7.35 19.01
CA ASP A 188 -9.21 -7.15 20.22
C ASP A 188 -9.15 -5.66 20.58
N LYS A 189 -8.21 -5.27 21.43
CA LYS A 189 -8.01 -3.89 21.89
C LYS A 189 -7.09 -3.05 20.99
N THR A 190 -6.94 -3.41 19.71
CA THR A 190 -6.07 -2.66 18.77
C THR A 190 -6.34 -1.16 18.76
N GLU A 191 -7.61 -0.74 18.70
CA GLU A 191 -7.98 0.68 18.69
C GLU A 191 -7.71 1.34 20.05
N GLU A 192 -8.02 0.65 21.16
CA GLU A 192 -7.74 1.12 22.52
C GLU A 192 -6.24 1.33 22.73
N THR A 193 -5.40 0.40 22.23
CA THR A 193 -3.94 0.51 22.24
C THR A 193 -3.47 1.76 21.49
N ALA A 194 -4.02 2.03 20.31
CA ALA A 194 -3.69 3.22 19.53
C ALA A 194 -4.03 4.52 20.27
N PHE A 195 -5.22 4.61 20.89
CA PHE A 195 -5.62 5.79 21.66
C PHE A 195 -4.87 5.94 22.97
N THR A 196 -4.54 4.83 23.64
CA THR A 196 -3.73 4.86 24.86
C THR A 196 -2.32 5.38 24.54
N PHE A 197 -1.70 4.83 23.51
CA PHE A 197 -0.41 5.32 23.01
C PHE A 197 -0.45 6.82 22.69
N ALA A 198 -1.43 7.25 21.90
CA ALA A 198 -1.58 8.65 21.54
C ALA A 198 -1.75 9.55 22.79
N ARG A 199 -2.53 9.11 23.80
CA ARG A 199 -2.75 9.85 25.05
C ARG A 199 -1.46 9.98 25.84
N ASP A 200 -0.72 8.91 26.02
CA ASP A 200 0.54 8.90 26.77
C ASP A 200 1.55 9.87 26.15
N HIS A 201 1.66 9.87 24.83
CA HIS A 201 2.61 10.72 24.11
C HIS A 201 2.16 12.18 23.91
N GLN A 202 0.87 12.47 23.96
CA GLN A 202 0.36 13.83 23.82
C GLN A 202 0.31 14.58 25.15
N LEU A 203 -0.04 13.91 26.24
CA LEU A 203 -0.32 14.55 27.54
C LEU A 203 0.87 14.52 28.48
N SER A 204 1.73 13.50 28.41
CA SER A 204 2.90 13.41 29.28
C SER A 204 4.02 14.36 28.82
N ILE A 205 4.70 14.97 29.73
CA ILE A 205 5.95 15.72 29.47
C ILE A 205 7.09 14.72 29.19
N HIS A 206 7.09 13.61 29.90
CA HIS A 206 8.02 12.48 29.73
C HIS A 206 7.22 11.22 29.47
N PRO A 207 6.83 10.94 28.21
CA PRO A 207 6.09 9.74 27.89
C PRO A 207 6.92 8.50 28.21
N LYS A 208 6.26 7.48 28.76
CA LYS A 208 6.89 6.17 28.92
C LYS A 208 6.96 5.52 27.54
N GLY A 209 8.16 5.11 27.13
CA GLY A 209 8.35 4.40 25.88
C GLY A 209 7.74 3.00 25.90
N TYR A 210 7.36 2.54 24.74
CA TYR A 210 6.86 1.18 24.50
C TYR A 210 7.98 0.33 23.90
N ALA A 211 8.23 -0.83 24.50
CA ALA A 211 9.21 -1.77 23.97
C ALA A 211 8.74 -2.34 22.62
N GLY A 212 9.65 -2.44 21.68
CA GLY A 212 9.38 -2.97 20.36
C GLY A 212 10.58 -3.71 19.77
N PRO A 213 10.48 -4.23 18.55
CA PRO A 213 11.57 -4.98 17.94
C PRO A 213 12.88 -4.18 17.82
N TRP A 214 12.81 -2.85 17.75
CA TRP A 214 13.95 -1.96 17.54
C TRP A 214 14.15 -0.98 18.70
N THR A 215 13.18 -0.84 19.61
CA THR A 215 13.24 0.03 20.78
C THR A 215 13.49 -0.79 22.05
N PRO A 216 14.45 -0.42 22.92
CA PRO A 216 14.69 -1.11 24.19
C PRO A 216 13.56 -0.82 25.19
N GLU A 217 13.41 -1.69 26.20
CA GLU A 217 12.41 -1.51 27.28
C GLU A 217 12.60 -0.23 28.11
N THR A 218 13.80 0.30 28.14
CA THR A 218 14.16 1.52 28.88
C THR A 218 14.08 2.78 28.02
N HIS A 219 13.47 2.70 26.85
CA HIS A 219 13.31 3.84 25.96
C HIS A 219 12.35 4.88 26.57
N GLU A 220 12.75 6.15 26.51
CA GLU A 220 11.90 7.29 26.85
C GLU A 220 11.20 7.77 25.57
N GLY A 221 9.86 7.83 25.59
CA GLY A 221 9.07 8.23 24.44
C GLY A 221 9.19 9.73 24.17
N VAL A 222 8.86 10.13 22.96
CA VAL A 222 8.81 11.53 22.55
C VAL A 222 7.39 12.09 22.62
N ARG A 223 7.27 13.38 22.94
CA ARG A 223 5.99 14.06 22.92
C ARG A 223 5.56 14.36 21.48
N ILE A 224 4.28 14.11 21.17
CA ILE A 224 3.72 14.33 19.83
C ILE A 224 2.60 15.39 19.84
N PRO A 225 2.38 16.08 18.71
CA PRO A 225 1.26 17.00 18.55
C PRO A 225 -0.10 16.29 18.54
N SER A 226 -1.13 16.98 19.02
CA SER A 226 -2.51 16.48 18.97
C SER A 226 -2.98 16.33 17.52
N GLY A 227 -3.68 15.22 17.21
CA GLY A 227 -4.24 14.97 15.90
C GLY A 227 -3.30 14.36 14.86
N THR A 228 -2.05 14.04 15.25
CA THR A 228 -1.09 13.35 14.36
C THR A 228 -1.41 11.88 14.19
N ILE A 229 -2.00 11.23 15.19
CA ILE A 229 -2.48 9.84 15.10
C ILE A 229 -3.98 9.85 14.87
N ARG A 230 -4.39 9.19 13.77
CA ARG A 230 -5.78 9.05 13.34
C ARG A 230 -6.13 7.57 13.24
N VAL A 231 -7.25 7.19 13.81
CA VAL A 231 -7.75 5.81 13.76
C VAL A 231 -8.99 5.76 12.87
N VAL A 232 -8.92 4.91 11.86
CA VAL A 232 -10.01 4.60 10.93
C VAL A 232 -10.45 3.17 11.19
N THR A 233 -11.74 2.94 11.39
CA THR A 233 -12.31 1.62 11.68
C THR A 233 -13.07 1.12 10.45
N LEU A 234 -12.66 -0.02 9.90
CA LEU A 234 -13.43 -0.73 8.88
C LEU A 234 -14.49 -1.60 9.56
N THR A 235 -15.69 -1.63 9.00
CA THR A 235 -16.82 -2.40 9.54
C THR A 235 -16.63 -3.89 9.40
N GLU A 236 -15.90 -4.30 8.36
CA GLU A 236 -15.58 -5.69 8.05
C GLU A 236 -14.09 -5.82 7.70
N ASN A 237 -13.51 -6.98 7.99
CA ASN A 237 -12.15 -7.28 7.54
C ASN A 237 -12.10 -7.33 6.01
N ARG A 238 -11.27 -6.47 5.42
CA ARG A 238 -11.03 -6.36 3.98
C ARG A 238 -9.72 -7.01 3.56
N GLY A 239 -8.94 -7.48 4.53
CA GLY A 239 -7.57 -7.92 4.32
C GLY A 239 -6.57 -6.76 4.19
N LYS A 240 -5.29 -7.10 4.30
CA LYS A 240 -4.21 -6.13 4.36
C LYS A 240 -4.22 -5.14 3.19
N GLY A 241 -4.43 -5.64 1.96
CA GLY A 241 -4.50 -4.80 0.76
C GLY A 241 -5.68 -3.83 0.78
N GLY A 242 -6.84 -4.28 1.27
CA GLY A 242 -8.03 -3.44 1.42
C GLY A 242 -7.79 -2.32 2.44
N ALA A 243 -7.21 -2.63 3.60
CA ALA A 243 -6.88 -1.65 4.64
C ALA A 243 -5.84 -0.63 4.16
N VAL A 244 -4.75 -1.08 3.52
CA VAL A 244 -3.73 -0.18 2.95
C VAL A 244 -4.33 0.73 1.88
N THR A 245 -5.06 0.17 0.92
CA THR A 245 -5.70 0.95 -0.15
C THR A 245 -6.69 1.97 0.41
N HIS A 246 -7.46 1.58 1.42
CA HIS A 246 -8.38 2.50 2.09
C HIS A 246 -7.63 3.65 2.77
N GLY A 247 -6.63 3.37 3.59
CA GLY A 247 -5.82 4.41 4.25
C GLY A 247 -5.15 5.37 3.26
N MET A 248 -4.59 4.83 2.17
CA MET A 248 -3.92 5.64 1.15
C MET A 248 -4.83 6.62 0.39
N ARG A 249 -6.15 6.41 0.39
CA ARG A 249 -7.13 7.37 -0.17
C ARG A 249 -7.26 8.66 0.65
N HIS A 250 -6.79 8.64 1.88
CA HIS A 250 -7.04 9.69 2.87
C HIS A 250 -5.78 10.43 3.34
N VAL A 251 -4.65 10.12 2.75
CA VAL A 251 -3.35 10.71 3.10
C VAL A 251 -3.22 12.16 2.64
N ARG A 252 -2.45 12.96 3.39
CA ARG A 252 -2.20 14.37 3.11
C ARG A 252 -0.74 14.68 2.82
N GLY A 253 0.14 13.70 3.02
CA GLY A 253 1.59 13.86 2.85
C GLY A 253 2.05 13.95 1.41
N GLN A 254 3.17 14.64 1.18
CA GLN A 254 3.94 14.66 -0.06
C GLN A 254 4.46 13.25 -0.38
N TYR A 255 4.88 12.52 0.64
CA TYR A 255 5.26 11.12 0.57
C TYR A 255 4.32 10.29 1.44
N VAL A 256 4.03 9.10 0.98
CA VAL A 256 3.12 8.18 1.65
C VAL A 256 3.80 6.83 1.78
N VAL A 257 3.94 6.36 3.00
CA VAL A 257 4.46 5.03 3.28
C VAL A 257 3.38 4.18 3.94
N PHE A 258 3.27 2.90 3.56
CA PHE A 258 2.61 1.97 4.44
C PHE A 258 3.65 1.12 5.19
N ALA A 259 3.36 0.83 6.44
CA ALA A 259 4.20 0.06 7.32
C ALA A 259 3.38 -0.96 8.12
N ASP A 260 3.90 -2.16 8.29
CA ASP A 260 3.22 -3.21 9.06
C ASP A 260 3.13 -2.86 10.54
N ALA A 261 1.99 -3.17 11.16
CA ALA A 261 1.70 -2.89 12.56
C ALA A 261 2.56 -3.68 13.57
N ASP A 262 3.33 -4.67 13.11
CA ASP A 262 4.16 -5.53 13.94
C ASP A 262 5.57 -4.97 14.22
N GLY A 263 5.98 -3.89 13.53
CA GLY A 263 7.28 -3.27 13.68
C GLY A 263 8.45 -4.13 13.17
N ALA A 264 8.20 -5.15 12.35
CA ALA A 264 9.24 -6.03 11.84
C ALA A 264 10.30 -5.29 11.00
N SER A 265 9.90 -4.32 10.20
CA SER A 265 10.79 -3.47 9.41
C SER A 265 11.35 -2.34 10.27
N LYS A 266 12.66 -2.07 10.20
CA LYS A 266 13.28 -0.96 10.92
C LYS A 266 12.75 0.38 10.40
N PHE A 267 12.00 1.10 11.21
CA PHE A 267 11.31 2.33 10.77
C PHE A 267 12.28 3.46 10.41
N GLU A 268 13.45 3.53 11.05
CA GLU A 268 14.51 4.50 10.71
C GLU A 268 14.94 4.44 9.24
N ASP A 269 14.78 3.28 8.59
CA ASP A 269 15.08 3.11 7.16
C ASP A 269 14.11 3.87 6.24
N LEU A 270 13.06 4.49 6.78
CA LEU A 270 12.17 5.41 6.05
C LEU A 270 12.97 6.51 5.35
N GLY A 271 14.00 7.05 5.98
CA GLY A 271 14.86 8.06 5.36
C GLY A 271 15.55 7.58 4.09
N LYS A 272 15.94 6.29 4.05
CA LYS A 272 16.51 5.69 2.84
C LYS A 272 15.48 5.57 1.72
N LEU A 273 14.22 5.19 2.06
CA LEU A 273 13.14 5.11 1.08
C LEU A 273 12.81 6.49 0.51
N VAL A 274 12.72 7.52 1.37
CA VAL A 274 12.47 8.90 0.93
C VAL A 274 13.57 9.36 -0.03
N ALA A 275 14.83 9.21 0.35
CA ALA A 275 15.95 9.61 -0.50
C ALA A 275 15.99 8.85 -1.83
N ALA A 276 15.72 7.55 -1.83
CA ALA A 276 15.68 6.75 -3.04
C ALA A 276 14.47 7.10 -3.94
N CYS A 277 13.32 7.40 -3.37
CA CYS A 277 12.16 7.87 -4.11
C CYS A 277 12.45 9.20 -4.79
N GLN A 278 12.94 10.20 -4.04
CA GLN A 278 13.32 11.52 -4.54
C GLN A 278 14.36 11.46 -5.67
N ALA A 279 15.36 10.59 -5.52
CA ALA A 279 16.41 10.43 -6.53
C ALA A 279 15.92 9.79 -7.84
N ASN A 280 14.79 9.08 -7.80
CA ASN A 280 14.22 8.36 -8.94
C ASN A 280 12.89 8.95 -9.45
N GLU A 281 12.41 10.04 -8.87
CA GLU A 281 11.19 10.69 -9.36
C GLU A 281 11.34 11.11 -10.82
N ASP A 282 10.29 10.88 -11.58
CA ASP A 282 10.21 11.38 -12.96
C ASP A 282 9.91 12.90 -13.00
N MET A 283 9.81 13.46 -14.21
CA MET A 283 9.53 14.89 -14.40
C MET A 283 8.17 15.34 -13.85
N GLN A 284 7.26 14.41 -13.55
CA GLN A 284 5.96 14.65 -12.93
C GLN A 284 6.00 14.47 -11.40
N GLY A 285 7.17 14.22 -10.82
CA GLY A 285 7.34 13.97 -9.39
C GLY A 285 6.78 12.61 -8.95
N ARG A 286 6.65 11.62 -9.87
CA ARG A 286 6.14 10.30 -9.58
C ARG A 286 7.30 9.35 -9.29
N GLY A 287 7.25 8.66 -8.17
CA GLY A 287 8.26 7.70 -7.76
C GLY A 287 7.71 6.73 -6.72
N VAL A 288 8.32 5.54 -6.65
CA VAL A 288 8.04 4.52 -5.64
C VAL A 288 9.35 3.98 -5.09
N ALA A 289 9.45 3.77 -3.78
CA ALA A 289 10.55 3.09 -3.15
C ALA A 289 10.05 1.90 -2.34
N VAL A 290 10.65 0.73 -2.56
CA VAL A 290 10.27 -0.55 -1.95
C VAL A 290 11.37 -1.00 -1.01
N GLY A 291 11.03 -1.24 0.26
CA GLY A 291 11.94 -1.90 1.18
C GLY A 291 12.22 -3.33 0.73
N SER A 292 13.45 -3.80 0.91
CA SER A 292 13.87 -5.13 0.50
C SER A 292 14.69 -5.83 1.57
N ARG A 293 14.29 -7.07 1.87
CA ARG A 293 14.98 -8.00 2.77
C ARG A 293 15.91 -8.96 2.00
N ALA A 294 16.02 -8.80 0.69
CA ALA A 294 16.74 -9.75 -0.16
C ALA A 294 18.22 -9.93 0.24
N HIS A 295 18.86 -8.87 0.76
CA HIS A 295 20.24 -8.92 1.26
C HIS A 295 20.42 -9.76 2.53
N MET A 296 19.32 -10.05 3.25
CA MET A 296 19.34 -10.82 4.49
C MET A 296 19.15 -12.33 4.26
N VAL A 297 18.84 -12.73 3.02
CA VAL A 297 18.67 -14.15 2.67
C VAL A 297 19.97 -14.90 2.91
N GLY A 298 19.97 -15.86 3.84
CA GLY A 298 21.17 -16.61 4.25
C GLY A 298 21.91 -16.07 5.47
N SER A 299 21.49 -14.92 6.05
CA SER A 299 22.03 -14.42 7.32
C SER A 299 21.38 -15.09 8.52
N GLU A 300 22.04 -15.04 9.70
CA GLU A 300 21.50 -15.56 10.98
C GLU A 300 20.23 -14.84 11.45
N ALA A 301 19.99 -13.62 10.95
CA ALA A 301 18.79 -12.83 11.25
C ALA A 301 17.50 -13.43 10.67
N VAL A 302 17.63 -14.33 9.70
CA VAL A 302 16.50 -15.11 9.15
C VAL A 302 16.57 -16.50 9.75
N VAL A 303 15.65 -16.81 10.69
CA VAL A 303 15.49 -18.14 11.32
C VAL A 303 15.67 -19.25 10.27
N LYS A 304 16.34 -20.36 10.63
CA LYS A 304 16.51 -21.57 9.79
C LYS A 304 15.17 -21.96 9.16
N ARG A 305 14.93 -21.44 7.96
CA ARG A 305 13.68 -21.69 7.22
C ARG A 305 13.60 -23.18 6.89
N SER A 306 12.43 -23.77 7.07
CA SER A 306 12.20 -25.16 6.65
C SER A 306 12.44 -25.28 5.15
N LYS A 307 12.91 -26.48 4.71
CA LYS A 307 13.13 -26.77 3.28
C LYS A 307 11.88 -26.49 2.42
N LEU A 308 10.70 -26.74 2.99
CA LEU A 308 9.41 -26.44 2.37
C LEU A 308 9.20 -24.96 2.13
N ARG A 309 9.50 -24.10 3.13
CA ARG A 309 9.37 -22.65 3.00
C ARG A 309 10.31 -22.07 1.94
N ASN A 310 11.53 -22.60 1.83
CA ASN A 310 12.46 -22.21 0.77
C ASN A 310 11.97 -22.67 -0.62
N PHE A 311 11.44 -23.89 -0.73
CA PHE A 311 10.86 -24.38 -1.98
C PHE A 311 9.68 -23.51 -2.43
N LEU A 312 8.74 -23.20 -1.53
CA LEU A 312 7.60 -22.32 -1.80
C LEU A 312 8.05 -20.91 -2.21
N MET A 313 9.07 -20.36 -1.56
CA MET A 313 9.64 -19.07 -1.91
C MET A 313 10.20 -19.07 -3.35
N HIS A 314 11.02 -20.04 -3.70
CA HIS A 314 11.58 -20.13 -5.06
C HIS A 314 10.50 -20.38 -6.12
N SER A 315 9.50 -21.22 -5.81
CA SER A 315 8.35 -21.45 -6.69
C SER A 315 7.54 -20.18 -6.90
N PHE A 316 7.34 -19.40 -5.84
CA PHE A 316 6.62 -18.11 -5.95
C PHE A 316 7.40 -17.09 -6.76
N HIS A 317 8.72 -17.00 -6.60
CA HIS A 317 9.56 -16.14 -7.44
C HIS A 317 9.50 -16.52 -8.93
N LEU A 318 9.47 -17.84 -9.24
CA LEU A 318 9.29 -18.30 -10.62
C LEU A 318 7.92 -17.86 -11.18
N ILE A 319 6.87 -17.99 -10.38
CA ILE A 319 5.51 -17.55 -10.75
C ILE A 319 5.47 -16.03 -10.95
N LEU A 320 6.10 -15.26 -10.06
CA LEU A 320 6.24 -13.80 -10.22
C LEU A 320 6.92 -13.48 -11.55
N TRP A 321 8.07 -14.09 -11.83
CA TRP A 321 8.82 -13.85 -13.06
C TRP A 321 7.98 -14.17 -14.32
N LEU A 322 7.17 -15.21 -14.28
CA LEU A 322 6.34 -15.63 -15.42
C LEU A 322 5.09 -14.74 -15.58
N LEU A 323 4.49 -14.32 -14.48
CA LEU A 323 3.17 -13.68 -14.48
C LEU A 323 3.19 -12.17 -14.28
N THR A 324 4.31 -11.56 -13.86
CA THR A 324 4.39 -10.10 -13.71
C THR A 324 5.07 -9.45 -14.93
N PRO A 325 4.83 -8.16 -15.17
CA PRO A 325 5.58 -7.39 -16.15
C PRO A 325 7.08 -7.35 -15.84
N SER A 326 7.90 -7.04 -16.83
CA SER A 326 9.35 -7.26 -16.78
C SER A 326 10.07 -6.46 -15.69
N LYS A 327 9.69 -5.19 -15.45
CA LYS A 327 10.31 -4.35 -14.41
C LYS A 327 9.92 -4.86 -13.01
N THR A 328 8.65 -5.20 -12.79
CA THR A 328 8.16 -5.78 -11.53
C THR A 328 8.84 -7.11 -11.23
N ALA A 329 9.06 -7.95 -12.26
CA ALA A 329 9.75 -9.24 -12.12
C ALA A 329 11.21 -9.13 -11.65
N THR A 330 11.87 -7.98 -11.82
CA THR A 330 13.25 -7.75 -11.37
C THR A 330 13.36 -7.37 -9.90
N ILE A 331 12.27 -6.96 -9.26
CA ILE A 331 12.23 -6.60 -7.84
C ILE A 331 12.37 -7.88 -7.00
N LYS A 332 13.39 -7.91 -6.16
CA LYS A 332 13.74 -9.10 -5.37
C LYS A 332 12.79 -9.35 -4.21
N ASP A 333 12.24 -8.29 -3.61
CA ASP A 333 11.30 -8.39 -2.49
C ASP A 333 10.03 -7.57 -2.75
N THR A 334 9.11 -8.15 -3.52
CA THR A 334 7.83 -7.51 -3.83
C THR A 334 6.85 -7.44 -2.66
N GLN A 335 7.09 -8.22 -1.60
CA GLN A 335 6.16 -8.41 -0.47
C GLN A 335 6.65 -7.79 0.85
N CYS A 336 7.65 -6.92 0.81
CA CYS A 336 8.06 -6.18 1.99
C CYS A 336 6.94 -5.20 2.40
N GLY A 337 6.49 -5.26 3.64
CA GLY A 337 5.45 -4.38 4.19
C GLY A 337 5.95 -2.98 4.53
N PHE A 338 6.90 -2.46 3.76
CA PHE A 338 7.45 -1.12 3.93
C PHE A 338 7.73 -0.52 2.55
N LYS A 339 6.73 0.21 2.02
CA LYS A 339 6.77 0.82 0.68
C LYS A 339 6.32 2.27 0.72
N LEU A 340 7.08 3.11 0.05
CA LEU A 340 6.87 4.55 -0.03
C LEU A 340 6.51 4.95 -1.46
N PHE A 341 5.57 5.87 -1.55
CA PHE A 341 5.04 6.43 -2.79
C PHE A 341 5.10 7.95 -2.73
N SER A 342 5.50 8.61 -3.79
CA SER A 342 5.23 10.03 -3.92
C SER A 342 3.72 10.27 -4.08
N ARG A 343 3.22 11.41 -3.60
CA ARG A 343 1.80 11.77 -3.73
C ARG A 343 1.34 11.75 -5.18
N ALA A 344 2.18 12.22 -6.10
CA ALA A 344 1.90 12.24 -7.53
C ALA A 344 1.73 10.84 -8.15
N SER A 345 2.24 9.77 -7.51
CA SER A 345 2.07 8.40 -7.97
C SER A 345 0.71 7.81 -7.62
N LEU A 346 0.08 8.25 -6.53
CA LEU A 346 -1.14 7.64 -5.97
C LEU A 346 -2.31 7.57 -6.95
N PRO A 347 -2.62 8.64 -7.75
CA PRO A 347 -3.74 8.62 -8.68
C PRO A 347 -3.61 7.57 -9.80
N TYR A 348 -2.39 7.08 -10.03
CA TYR A 348 -2.11 6.06 -11.06
C TYR A 348 -2.16 4.63 -10.51
N ILE A 349 -2.17 4.47 -9.19
CA ILE A 349 -2.09 3.18 -8.51
C ILE A 349 -3.37 2.91 -7.72
N ILE A 350 -3.70 3.74 -6.74
CA ILE A 350 -4.74 3.45 -5.74
C ILE A 350 -6.15 3.27 -6.32
N PRO A 351 -6.62 4.09 -7.30
CA PRO A 351 -7.95 3.90 -7.88
C PRO A 351 -8.11 2.60 -8.69
N TYR A 352 -6.99 1.98 -9.08
CA TYR A 352 -6.95 0.80 -9.94
C TYR A 352 -6.58 -0.48 -9.19
N MET A 353 -6.50 -0.43 -7.87
CA MET A 353 -6.29 -1.61 -7.02
C MET A 353 -7.53 -2.49 -7.00
N HIS A 354 -7.36 -3.80 -7.18
CA HIS A 354 -8.43 -4.79 -7.15
C HIS A 354 -8.23 -5.82 -6.03
N SER A 355 -6.98 -6.11 -5.67
CA SER A 355 -6.67 -7.11 -4.66
C SER A 355 -6.74 -6.53 -3.25
N GLU A 356 -7.64 -7.05 -2.42
CA GLU A 356 -7.73 -6.73 -0.99
C GLU A 356 -6.86 -7.68 -0.13
N GLY A 357 -6.46 -8.85 -0.67
CA GLY A 357 -5.63 -9.86 0.01
C GLY A 357 -4.13 -9.63 -0.15
N TRP A 358 -3.34 -10.67 0.13
CA TRP A 358 -1.87 -10.62 0.21
C TRP A 358 -1.15 -10.26 -1.11
N ILE A 359 -1.80 -10.41 -2.27
CA ILE A 359 -1.19 -10.12 -3.57
C ILE A 359 -1.21 -8.61 -3.93
N PHE A 360 -1.87 -7.78 -3.12
CA PHE A 360 -1.97 -6.33 -3.34
C PHE A 360 -0.60 -5.66 -3.53
N ASP A 361 0.41 -6.14 -2.80
CA ASP A 361 1.80 -5.66 -2.89
C ASP A 361 2.35 -5.74 -4.31
N VAL A 362 2.09 -6.86 -4.98
CA VAL A 362 2.52 -7.08 -6.37
C VAL A 362 1.67 -6.24 -7.33
N GLU A 363 0.35 -6.13 -7.09
CA GLU A 363 -0.53 -5.31 -7.91
C GLU A 363 -0.12 -3.84 -7.91
N MET A 364 0.25 -3.27 -6.75
CA MET A 364 0.76 -1.90 -6.66
C MET A 364 1.96 -1.68 -7.58
N LEU A 365 2.90 -2.62 -7.60
CA LEU A 365 4.10 -2.54 -8.42
C LEU A 365 3.81 -2.72 -9.91
N MET A 366 2.90 -3.63 -10.26
CA MET A 366 2.43 -3.79 -11.63
C MET A 366 1.74 -2.51 -12.14
N LEU A 367 0.92 -1.87 -11.31
CA LEU A 367 0.25 -0.61 -11.65
C LEU A 367 1.24 0.55 -11.81
N ALA A 368 2.28 0.60 -10.97
CA ALA A 368 3.37 1.55 -11.13
C ALA A 368 4.10 1.34 -12.47
N GLU A 369 4.43 0.08 -12.81
CA GLU A 369 5.05 -0.25 -14.09
C GLU A 369 4.15 0.10 -15.29
N PHE A 370 2.85 -0.20 -15.21
CA PHE A 370 1.88 0.18 -16.27
C PHE A 370 1.73 1.68 -16.44
N ALA A 371 2.08 2.47 -15.43
CA ALA A 371 2.10 3.94 -15.47
C ALA A 371 3.48 4.51 -15.83
N ASP A 372 4.46 3.66 -16.09
CA ASP A 372 5.87 4.02 -16.27
C ASP A 372 6.45 4.84 -15.09
N ILE A 373 5.96 4.57 -13.88
CA ILE A 373 6.48 5.19 -12.65
C ILE A 373 7.78 4.47 -12.26
N PRO A 374 8.87 5.20 -12.00
CA PRO A 374 10.11 4.59 -11.53
C PRO A 374 9.96 3.95 -10.16
N VAL A 375 10.56 2.76 -9.99
CA VAL A 375 10.56 2.01 -8.72
C VAL A 375 12.00 1.76 -8.29
N ALA A 376 12.35 2.17 -7.07
CA ALA A 376 13.64 1.89 -6.43
C ALA A 376 13.49 0.79 -5.39
N GLU A 377 14.40 -0.19 -5.38
CA GLU A 377 14.46 -1.23 -4.34
C GLU A 377 15.56 -0.84 -3.33
N VAL A 378 15.19 -0.76 -2.04
CA VAL A 378 16.02 -0.23 -0.96
C VAL A 378 16.24 -1.28 0.12
N PRO A 379 17.49 -1.66 0.46
CA PRO A 379 17.75 -2.56 1.57
C PRO A 379 17.29 -1.98 2.90
N VAL A 380 16.45 -2.73 3.65
CA VAL A 380 15.93 -2.33 4.96
C VAL A 380 16.22 -3.38 6.03
N GLY A 381 16.44 -2.95 7.26
CA GLY A 381 16.52 -3.83 8.43
C GLY A 381 15.18 -4.51 8.67
N TRP A 382 15.23 -5.78 9.04
CA TRP A 382 14.05 -6.56 9.34
C TRP A 382 14.30 -7.58 10.46
N ARG A 383 13.35 -7.73 11.36
CA ARG A 383 13.38 -8.74 12.42
C ARG A 383 12.11 -9.56 12.39
N GLU A 384 12.22 -10.86 12.64
CA GLU A 384 11.05 -11.72 12.78
C GLU A 384 10.35 -11.41 14.09
N VAL A 385 9.06 -11.08 14.01
CA VAL A 385 8.20 -10.82 15.15
C VAL A 385 7.23 -11.98 15.30
N THR A 386 7.06 -12.47 16.53
CA THR A 386 6.11 -13.55 16.85
C THR A 386 4.68 -13.11 16.63
N GLY A 387 3.75 -14.05 16.40
CA GLY A 387 2.33 -13.73 16.20
C GLY A 387 1.91 -13.48 14.75
N SER A 388 2.73 -13.93 13.78
CA SER A 388 2.32 -13.90 12.36
C SER A 388 1.03 -14.69 12.14
N LYS A 389 0.06 -14.07 11.46
CA LYS A 389 -1.25 -14.67 11.12
C LYS A 389 -1.23 -15.40 9.78
N LEU A 390 -0.07 -15.47 9.13
CA LEU A 390 0.11 -16.04 7.80
C LEU A 390 0.17 -17.59 7.88
N ASN A 391 -0.76 -18.24 7.19
CA ASN A 391 -0.67 -19.67 6.93
C ASN A 391 0.15 -19.91 5.66
N VAL A 392 1.42 -20.35 5.84
CA VAL A 392 2.41 -20.40 4.76
C VAL A 392 1.90 -21.17 3.53
N ILE A 393 1.27 -22.31 3.69
CA ILE A 393 0.84 -23.15 2.55
C ILE A 393 -0.41 -22.55 1.89
N ARG A 394 -1.45 -22.32 2.69
CA ARG A 394 -2.74 -21.81 2.18
C ARG A 394 -2.57 -20.45 1.50
N ASP A 395 -1.84 -19.54 2.14
CA ASP A 395 -1.68 -18.20 1.63
C ASP A 395 -0.75 -18.17 0.41
N SER A 396 0.29 -19.04 0.35
CA SER A 396 1.12 -19.16 -0.85
C SER A 396 0.34 -19.65 -2.07
N ILE A 397 -0.55 -20.64 -1.90
CA ILE A 397 -1.43 -21.12 -2.99
C ILE A 397 -2.41 -20.01 -3.38
N GLY A 398 -3.02 -19.35 -2.39
CA GLY A 398 -3.93 -18.23 -2.62
C GLY A 398 -3.26 -17.06 -3.36
N MET A 399 -2.02 -16.74 -3.02
CA MET A 399 -1.23 -15.70 -3.71
C MET A 399 -0.92 -16.09 -5.15
N ALA A 400 -0.50 -17.34 -5.41
CA ALA A 400 -0.22 -17.82 -6.76
C ALA A 400 -1.48 -17.79 -7.64
N TRP A 401 -2.61 -18.24 -7.11
CA TRP A 401 -3.91 -18.16 -7.79
C TRP A 401 -4.32 -16.71 -8.03
N GLY A 402 -4.26 -15.86 -6.99
CA GLY A 402 -4.59 -14.45 -7.10
C GLY A 402 -3.76 -13.73 -8.15
N LEU A 403 -2.45 -14.02 -8.23
CA LEU A 403 -1.57 -13.46 -9.26
C LEU A 403 -1.94 -13.91 -10.66
N ALA A 404 -2.28 -15.19 -10.85
CA ALA A 404 -2.70 -15.72 -12.15
C ALA A 404 -4.01 -15.04 -12.63
N VAL A 405 -5.01 -14.92 -11.73
CA VAL A 405 -6.27 -14.24 -12.02
C VAL A 405 -6.03 -12.75 -12.32
N LEU A 406 -5.24 -12.07 -11.50
CA LEU A 406 -4.88 -10.66 -11.66
C LEU A 406 -4.22 -10.42 -13.04
N ARG A 407 -3.23 -11.25 -13.38
CA ARG A 407 -2.53 -11.13 -14.66
C ARG A 407 -3.46 -11.35 -15.85
N ALA A 408 -4.28 -12.41 -15.80
CA ALA A 408 -5.26 -12.71 -16.86
C ALA A 408 -6.28 -11.57 -16.99
N ALA A 409 -6.78 -11.02 -15.88
CA ALA A 409 -7.76 -9.93 -15.87
C ALA A 409 -7.21 -8.65 -16.53
N TRP A 410 -5.95 -8.29 -16.26
CA TRP A 410 -5.29 -7.17 -16.92
C TRP A 410 -4.97 -7.44 -18.39
N MET A 411 -4.49 -8.64 -18.75
CA MET A 411 -4.16 -8.98 -20.12
C MET A 411 -5.37 -9.04 -21.05
N LEU A 412 -6.49 -9.54 -20.54
CA LEU A 412 -7.72 -9.71 -21.32
C LEU A 412 -8.69 -8.53 -21.24
N GLY A 413 -8.29 -7.43 -20.55
CA GLY A 413 -9.06 -6.22 -20.48
C GLY A 413 -10.31 -6.30 -19.60
N VAL A 414 -10.38 -7.28 -18.68
CA VAL A 414 -11.37 -7.30 -17.58
C VAL A 414 -11.14 -6.11 -16.68
N TYR A 415 -9.88 -5.88 -16.30
CA TYR A 415 -9.45 -4.65 -15.62
C TYR A 415 -8.97 -3.62 -16.64
N ARG A 416 -9.33 -2.36 -16.43
CA ARG A 416 -8.98 -1.25 -17.33
C ARG A 416 -8.58 -0.04 -16.50
N ARG A 417 -7.65 0.74 -17.05
CA ARG A 417 -7.32 2.08 -16.57
C ARG A 417 -8.14 3.07 -17.41
N THR A 418 -9.30 3.47 -16.89
CA THR A 418 -10.22 4.42 -17.58
C THR A 418 -10.26 5.73 -16.84
#